data_48c5fa227bf930d3d6ea55be0ae83de7
#
_entry.id   48c5fa227bf930d3d6ea55be0ae83de7
#
_cell.length_a   1.000
_cell.length_b   1.000
_cell.length_c   1.000
_cell.angle_alpha   90.00
_cell.angle_beta   90.00
_cell.angle_gamma   90.00
#
_symmetry.space_group_name_H-M   'P 1'
#
loop_
_entity.id
_entity.type
_entity.pdbx_description
1 polymer ?
#
loop_
_entity_poly.entity_id
_entity_poly.type
_entity_poly.pdbx_seq_one_letter_code
_entity_poly.pdbx_strand_id
1 'polypeptide(L)'
;VLDNTDLSAAERQPPLQADWKGCLADRDQPYDASSEPAGILTSRFVAAKCHVSSLAQMEPLTTDLEAIRTRAQSMTPDGYTNIAIGYTMGLATLRANSEFGSAAATGPNVKKFMIVLTDGDNTRNRWNSDAASIDARLSAACAQAKTNAADKNVTVYTIRVIEGNEALLKSCASDASKYYNVTDASGLQPVFKKILESIQKVRLTS
;
A
#
# COMPACT_ATOMS: atom_id res chain seq x y z
N VAL A 1 -5.45 1.98 -8.92
CA VAL A 1 -4.29 1.59 -9.73
C VAL A 1 -3.27 2.70 -9.72
N LEU A 2 -2.06 2.36 -9.36
CA LEU A 2 -0.99 3.31 -9.10
C LEU A 2 -0.03 3.29 -10.28
N ASP A 3 -0.08 4.32 -11.10
CA ASP A 3 0.93 4.51 -12.12
C ASP A 3 1.41 5.96 -12.10
N ASN A 4 2.69 6.12 -11.92
CA ASN A 4 3.32 7.43 -11.83
C ASN A 4 4.58 7.48 -12.69
N THR A 5 4.51 6.94 -13.87
CA THR A 5 5.64 6.81 -14.75
C THR A 5 5.83 8.06 -15.62
N ASP A 6 7.06 8.43 -15.87
CA ASP A 6 7.54 9.35 -16.91
C ASP A 6 6.71 10.59 -17.23
N LEU A 7 6.16 11.25 -16.21
CA LEU A 7 5.44 12.48 -16.47
C LEU A 7 6.41 13.65 -16.64
N SER A 8 6.53 14.17 -17.84
CA SER A 8 7.00 15.53 -18.08
C SER A 8 6.15 16.53 -17.30
N ALA A 9 6.61 17.74 -17.07
CA ALA A 9 5.85 18.77 -16.35
C ALA A 9 4.45 19.02 -16.95
N ALA A 10 4.28 18.84 -18.26
CA ALA A 10 2.99 18.95 -18.94
C ALA A 10 2.05 17.76 -18.67
N GLU A 11 2.62 16.58 -18.43
CA GLU A 11 1.85 15.34 -18.16
C GLU A 11 1.48 15.20 -16.69
N ARG A 12 2.08 16.00 -15.80
CA ARG A 12 1.69 16.11 -14.38
C ARG A 12 0.38 16.90 -14.20
N GLN A 13 -0.18 17.44 -15.28
CA GLN A 13 -1.52 18.03 -15.25
C GLN A 13 -2.54 16.90 -15.04
N PRO A 14 -3.47 17.03 -14.09
CA PRO A 14 -4.52 16.05 -13.93
C PRO A 14 -5.29 15.92 -15.25
N PRO A 15 -5.65 14.70 -15.67
CA PRO A 15 -6.49 14.50 -16.84
C PRO A 15 -7.82 15.23 -16.65
N LEU A 16 -8.43 15.66 -17.75
CA LEU A 16 -9.82 16.12 -17.70
C LEU A 16 -10.67 15.00 -17.09
N GLN A 17 -11.65 15.33 -16.29
CA GLN A 17 -12.50 14.35 -15.59
C GLN A 17 -13.10 13.31 -16.55
N ALA A 18 -13.43 13.71 -17.77
CA ALA A 18 -13.95 12.80 -18.80
C ALA A 18 -12.93 11.75 -19.29
N ASP A 19 -11.63 12.04 -19.17
CA ASP A 19 -10.56 11.19 -19.70
C ASP A 19 -9.90 10.35 -18.61
N TRP A 20 -10.26 10.57 -17.34
CA TRP A 20 -9.66 9.85 -16.23
C TRP A 20 -10.13 8.39 -16.19
N LYS A 21 -9.18 7.47 -16.14
CA LYS A 21 -9.40 6.02 -16.13
C LYS A 21 -9.22 5.37 -14.76
N GLY A 22 -9.19 6.17 -13.69
CA GLY A 22 -9.10 5.69 -12.31
C GLY A 22 -7.67 5.60 -11.76
N CYS A 23 -6.64 6.01 -12.49
CA CYS A 23 -5.27 6.01 -11.99
C CYS A 23 -5.00 7.20 -11.07
N LEU A 24 -4.23 6.95 -10.01
CA LEU A 24 -3.84 7.92 -9.01
C LEU A 24 -2.32 8.01 -8.92
N ALA A 25 -1.81 9.19 -8.63
CA ALA A 25 -0.41 9.43 -8.31
C ALA A 25 -0.26 9.81 -6.83
N ASP A 26 0.99 9.84 -6.37
CA ASP A 26 1.34 10.27 -5.02
C ASP A 26 0.76 11.65 -4.71
N ARG A 27 0.40 11.84 -3.46
CA ARG A 27 0.04 13.14 -2.89
C ARG A 27 1.21 14.11 -2.97
N ASP A 28 0.93 15.39 -2.83
CA ASP A 28 2.00 16.38 -2.63
C ASP A 28 2.72 16.12 -1.30
N GLN A 29 4.03 16.39 -1.28
CA GLN A 29 4.80 16.30 -0.06
C GLN A 29 4.38 17.39 0.94
N PRO A 30 4.29 17.07 2.23
CA PRO A 30 4.68 15.83 2.90
C PRO A 30 3.57 14.77 2.98
N TYR A 31 2.39 15.00 2.38
CA TYR A 31 1.21 14.13 2.51
C TYR A 31 1.36 12.77 1.82
N ASP A 32 2.31 12.64 0.89
CA ASP A 32 2.65 11.37 0.24
C ASP A 32 3.09 10.26 1.21
N ALA A 33 3.57 10.66 2.38
CA ALA A 33 3.95 9.76 3.47
C ALA A 33 2.85 9.59 4.54
N SER A 34 1.61 10.00 4.26
CA SER A 34 0.51 9.99 5.22
C SER A 34 -0.68 9.22 4.70
N SER A 35 -1.38 8.52 5.60
CA SER A 35 -2.67 7.89 5.35
C SER A 35 -3.85 8.77 5.80
N GLU A 36 -3.60 9.99 6.31
CA GLU A 36 -4.64 10.91 6.76
C GLU A 36 -5.63 11.23 5.63
N PRO A 37 -6.94 11.34 5.93
CA PRO A 37 -7.93 11.79 4.97
C PRO A 37 -7.57 13.14 4.36
N ALA A 38 -7.96 13.34 3.12
CA ALA A 38 -7.71 14.60 2.42
C ALA A 38 -8.50 15.74 3.06
N GLY A 39 -7.81 16.62 3.78
CA GLY A 39 -8.41 17.82 4.39
C GLY A 39 -8.35 19.06 3.50
N ILE A 40 -7.30 19.15 2.70
CA ILE A 40 -7.05 20.28 1.79
C ILE A 40 -6.67 19.75 0.40
N LEU A 41 -6.67 20.62 -0.61
CA LEU A 41 -6.44 20.21 -2.00
C LEU A 41 -5.10 19.47 -2.19
N THR A 42 -4.03 19.96 -1.58
CA THR A 42 -2.68 19.39 -1.67
C THR A 42 -2.52 18.03 -0.95
N SER A 43 -3.43 17.68 -0.05
CA SER A 43 -3.43 16.39 0.65
C SER A 43 -4.22 15.30 -0.09
N ARG A 44 -4.80 15.59 -1.27
CA ARG A 44 -5.54 14.64 -2.08
C ARG A 44 -4.61 13.80 -2.94
N PHE A 45 -4.99 12.56 -3.20
CA PHE A 45 -4.36 11.78 -4.26
C PHE A 45 -4.65 12.42 -5.61
N VAL A 46 -3.63 12.55 -6.43
CA VAL A 46 -3.73 13.24 -7.72
C VAL A 46 -4.25 12.27 -8.77
N ALA A 47 -5.26 12.68 -9.52
CA ALA A 47 -5.69 11.96 -10.71
C ALA A 47 -4.54 11.93 -11.72
N ALA A 48 -4.22 10.76 -12.25
CA ALA A 48 -3.13 10.57 -13.21
C ALA A 48 -3.62 9.85 -14.46
N LYS A 49 -2.88 10.01 -15.55
CA LYS A 49 -3.06 9.15 -16.74
C LYS A 49 -2.58 7.75 -16.41
N CYS A 50 -3.30 6.74 -16.86
CA CYS A 50 -2.82 5.37 -16.78
C CYS A 50 -1.83 5.12 -17.91
N HIS A 51 -0.56 4.88 -17.56
CA HIS A 51 0.49 4.59 -18.54
C HIS A 51 0.50 3.12 -18.95
N VAL A 52 0.06 2.24 -18.04
CA VAL A 52 -0.13 0.82 -18.32
C VAL A 52 -1.60 0.47 -18.14
N SER A 53 -2.16 -0.22 -19.12
CA SER A 53 -3.57 -0.64 -19.10
C SER A 53 -3.80 -1.94 -18.33
N SER A 54 -2.72 -2.64 -18.00
CA SER A 54 -2.72 -3.97 -17.38
C SER A 54 -2.77 -3.95 -15.85
N LEU A 55 -2.59 -2.78 -15.20
CA LEU A 55 -2.65 -2.69 -13.76
C LEU A 55 -4.02 -3.06 -13.20
N ALA A 56 -4.05 -3.99 -12.26
CA ALA A 56 -5.27 -4.38 -11.58
C ALA A 56 -5.84 -3.22 -10.77
N GLN A 57 -7.16 -3.05 -10.83
CA GLN A 57 -7.84 -2.06 -9.99
C GLN A 57 -7.79 -2.47 -8.52
N MET A 58 -7.77 -1.48 -7.64
CA MET A 58 -7.99 -1.71 -6.21
C MET A 58 -9.35 -2.36 -5.97
N GLU A 59 -9.36 -3.41 -5.16
CA GLU A 59 -10.61 -4.01 -4.69
C GLU A 59 -11.04 -3.33 -3.38
N PRO A 60 -12.27 -2.84 -3.26
CA PRO A 60 -12.75 -2.29 -1.99
C PRO A 60 -12.84 -3.37 -0.91
N LEU A 61 -12.89 -2.96 0.36
CA LEU A 61 -13.09 -3.90 1.45
C LEU A 61 -14.39 -4.69 1.24
N THR A 62 -14.29 -5.99 1.19
CA THR A 62 -15.40 -6.90 0.92
C THR A 62 -15.28 -8.19 1.73
N THR A 63 -16.40 -8.85 1.96
CA THR A 63 -16.46 -10.22 2.48
C THR A 63 -16.53 -11.27 1.36
N ASP A 64 -16.61 -10.84 0.11
CA ASP A 64 -16.60 -11.72 -1.06
C ASP A 64 -15.16 -12.17 -1.37
N LEU A 65 -14.78 -13.33 -0.84
CA LEU A 65 -13.45 -13.90 -1.04
C LEU A 65 -13.20 -14.35 -2.47
N GLU A 66 -14.27 -14.66 -3.24
CA GLU A 66 -14.13 -15.01 -4.67
C GLU A 66 -13.79 -13.78 -5.50
N ALA A 67 -14.37 -12.63 -5.21
CA ALA A 67 -14.01 -11.38 -5.86
C ALA A 67 -12.52 -11.07 -5.61
N ILE A 68 -12.05 -11.19 -4.36
CA ILE A 68 -10.63 -11.00 -4.00
C ILE A 68 -9.74 -11.98 -4.76
N ARG A 69 -10.10 -13.27 -4.79
CA ARG A 69 -9.34 -14.31 -5.51
C ARG A 69 -9.25 -14.00 -6.99
N THR A 70 -10.36 -13.67 -7.62
CA THR A 70 -10.43 -13.33 -9.04
C THR A 70 -9.57 -12.10 -9.34
N ARG A 71 -9.64 -11.08 -8.49
CA ARG A 71 -8.81 -9.88 -8.63
C ARG A 71 -7.32 -10.22 -8.55
N ALA A 72 -6.92 -10.99 -7.54
CA ALA A 72 -5.52 -11.42 -7.39
C ALA A 72 -5.03 -12.23 -8.60
N GLN A 73 -5.84 -13.13 -9.15
CA GLN A 73 -5.51 -13.92 -10.34
C GLN A 73 -5.44 -13.10 -11.63
N SER A 74 -6.14 -11.96 -11.69
CA SER A 74 -6.13 -11.07 -12.86
C SER A 74 -4.93 -10.10 -12.86
N MET A 75 -4.13 -10.07 -11.80
CA MET A 75 -2.95 -9.20 -11.73
C MET A 75 -1.89 -9.65 -12.72
N THR A 76 -1.39 -8.71 -13.50
CA THR A 76 -0.25 -8.90 -14.40
C THR A 76 0.85 -7.94 -14.01
N PRO A 77 2.13 -8.39 -13.97
CA PRO A 77 3.24 -7.50 -13.63
C PRO A 77 3.47 -6.52 -14.78
N ASP A 78 3.46 -5.23 -14.47
CA ASP A 78 3.76 -4.17 -15.42
C ASP A 78 4.06 -2.85 -14.71
N GLY A 79 4.82 -1.95 -15.36
CA GLY A 79 5.14 -0.62 -14.85
C GLY A 79 6.30 -0.60 -13.86
N TYR A 80 6.28 0.38 -12.98
CA TYR A 80 7.31 0.65 -11.98
C TYR A 80 6.81 0.34 -10.57
N THR A 81 7.75 0.14 -9.65
CA THR A 81 7.45 -0.15 -8.24
C THR A 81 7.46 1.13 -7.41
N ASN A 82 6.34 1.40 -6.73
CA ASN A 82 6.22 2.45 -5.72
C ASN A 82 5.49 1.88 -4.48
N ILE A 83 6.27 1.36 -3.54
CA ILE A 83 5.71 0.74 -2.33
C ILE A 83 5.11 1.81 -1.40
N ALA A 84 5.63 3.06 -1.43
CA ALA A 84 5.19 4.12 -0.53
C ALA A 84 3.71 4.47 -0.73
N ILE A 85 3.27 4.66 -1.98
CA ILE A 85 1.86 4.95 -2.26
C ILE A 85 0.98 3.74 -1.97
N GLY A 86 1.43 2.53 -2.29
CA GLY A 86 0.72 1.29 -1.94
C GLY A 86 0.52 1.14 -0.43
N TYR A 87 1.56 1.45 0.35
CA TYR A 87 1.52 1.42 1.81
C TYR A 87 0.52 2.44 2.38
N THR A 88 0.61 3.69 1.96
CA THR A 88 -0.27 4.76 2.46
C THR A 88 -1.72 4.56 2.04
N MET A 89 -1.99 4.10 0.82
CA MET A 89 -3.34 3.75 0.36
C MET A 89 -3.89 2.54 1.12
N GLY A 90 -3.08 1.51 1.34
CA GLY A 90 -3.48 0.34 2.14
C GLY A 90 -3.91 0.75 3.55
N LEU A 91 -3.18 1.63 4.21
CA LEU A 91 -3.59 2.18 5.51
C LEU A 91 -4.87 3.03 5.39
N ALA A 92 -4.98 3.87 4.37
CA ALA A 92 -6.17 4.70 4.14
C ALA A 92 -7.43 3.85 3.95
N THR A 93 -7.35 2.71 3.25
CA THR A 93 -8.50 1.79 3.11
C THR A 93 -8.95 1.18 4.43
N LEU A 94 -8.07 1.09 5.41
CA LEU A 94 -8.38 0.57 6.75
C LEU A 94 -8.90 1.64 7.71
N ARG A 95 -8.94 2.91 7.31
CA ARG A 95 -9.53 3.99 8.14
C ARG A 95 -11.04 4.07 7.93
N ALA A 96 -11.76 4.34 9.02
CA ALA A 96 -13.23 4.44 9.00
C ALA A 96 -13.74 5.67 8.20
N ASN A 97 -12.93 6.72 8.08
CA ASN A 97 -13.31 8.00 7.48
C ASN A 97 -12.36 8.38 6.34
N SER A 98 -11.91 7.40 5.53
CA SER A 98 -11.08 7.69 4.38
C SER A 98 -11.91 7.75 3.10
N GLU A 99 -11.35 8.40 2.09
CA GLU A 99 -11.91 8.46 0.74
C GLU A 99 -11.98 7.09 0.03
N PHE A 100 -11.30 6.08 0.57
CA PHE A 100 -11.26 4.73 -0.04
C PHE A 100 -12.06 3.70 0.74
N GLY A 101 -12.63 4.05 1.89
CA GLY A 101 -13.03 3.00 2.75
C GLY A 101 -14.33 3.14 3.50
N SER A 102 -14.95 2.01 3.63
CA SER A 102 -16.02 1.72 4.57
C SER A 102 -15.52 0.87 5.74
N ALA A 103 -14.24 1.00 6.09
CA ALA A 103 -13.67 0.24 7.21
C ALA A 103 -14.38 0.57 8.52
N ALA A 104 -14.65 -0.44 9.34
CA ALA A 104 -15.18 -0.21 10.68
C ALA A 104 -14.21 0.66 11.51
N ALA A 105 -14.75 1.46 12.42
CA ALA A 105 -13.94 2.21 13.38
C ALA A 105 -13.07 1.24 14.21
N THR A 106 -11.86 1.69 14.57
CA THR A 106 -11.02 0.92 15.50
C THR A 106 -11.66 0.84 16.87
N GLY A 107 -11.67 -0.34 17.44
CA GLY A 107 -12.29 -0.60 18.75
C GLY A 107 -11.82 -1.92 19.35
N PRO A 108 -12.28 -2.28 20.55
CA PRO A 108 -11.83 -3.49 21.23
C PRO A 108 -12.12 -4.76 20.40
N ASN A 109 -13.23 -4.77 19.65
CA ASN A 109 -13.65 -5.92 18.84
C ASN A 109 -13.25 -5.83 17.38
N VAL A 110 -12.49 -4.79 16.97
CA VAL A 110 -12.05 -4.58 15.60
C VAL A 110 -10.52 -4.55 15.55
N LYS A 111 -9.93 -5.57 14.98
CA LYS A 111 -8.49 -5.66 14.72
C LYS A 111 -8.23 -5.48 13.24
N LYS A 112 -7.22 -4.69 12.89
CA LYS A 112 -6.87 -4.37 11.51
C LYS A 112 -5.50 -4.91 11.20
N PHE A 113 -5.38 -5.53 10.03
CA PHE A 113 -4.15 -6.13 9.56
C PHE A 113 -3.88 -5.65 8.15
N MET A 114 -2.64 -5.34 7.85
CA MET A 114 -2.15 -5.03 6.51
C MET A 114 -0.98 -5.93 6.17
N ILE A 115 -0.96 -6.46 4.97
CA ILE A 115 0.17 -7.23 4.44
C ILE A 115 0.73 -6.44 3.26
N VAL A 116 2.00 -6.06 3.36
CA VAL A 116 2.77 -5.45 2.28
C VAL A 116 3.67 -6.51 1.68
N LEU A 117 3.47 -6.80 0.42
CA LEU A 117 4.27 -7.78 -0.32
C LEU A 117 4.94 -7.08 -1.49
N THR A 118 6.24 -7.29 -1.67
CA THR A 118 7.00 -6.81 -2.82
C THR A 118 8.04 -7.84 -3.24
N ASP A 119 8.28 -7.92 -4.53
CA ASP A 119 9.30 -8.74 -5.17
C ASP A 119 10.43 -7.89 -5.81
N GLY A 120 10.47 -6.59 -5.49
CA GLY A 120 11.47 -5.70 -6.02
C GLY A 120 11.71 -4.45 -5.18
N ASP A 121 12.73 -3.71 -5.58
CA ASP A 121 13.06 -2.40 -5.04
C ASP A 121 12.11 -1.33 -5.57
N ASN A 122 12.00 -0.20 -4.85
CA ASN A 122 11.34 0.98 -5.37
C ASN A 122 12.10 1.50 -6.60
N THR A 123 11.39 1.75 -7.69
CA THR A 123 12.00 2.18 -8.95
C THR A 123 11.55 3.57 -9.39
N ARG A 124 10.33 3.97 -9.03
CA ARG A 124 9.82 5.28 -9.43
C ARG A 124 8.63 5.72 -8.59
N ASN A 125 8.56 7.02 -8.28
CA ASN A 125 7.37 7.69 -7.77
C ASN A 125 7.11 8.99 -8.57
N ARG A 126 6.13 9.77 -8.16
CA ARG A 126 5.78 11.05 -8.83
C ARG A 126 6.94 12.04 -8.90
N TRP A 127 7.92 11.95 -8.01
CA TRP A 127 8.96 12.96 -7.82
C TRP A 127 10.35 12.46 -8.22
N ASN A 128 10.60 11.16 -8.06
CA ASN A 128 11.94 10.58 -8.13
C ASN A 128 11.94 9.26 -8.92
N SER A 129 13.09 9.00 -9.55
CA SER A 129 13.39 7.72 -10.20
C SER A 129 14.59 6.99 -9.57
N ASP A 130 15.07 7.48 -8.43
CA ASP A 130 16.11 6.81 -7.65
C ASP A 130 15.52 6.12 -6.42
N ALA A 131 15.93 4.89 -6.17
CA ALA A 131 15.41 4.07 -5.10
C ALA A 131 15.59 4.71 -3.72
N ALA A 132 16.71 5.37 -3.47
CA ALA A 132 17.01 5.94 -2.16
C ALA A 132 16.03 7.04 -1.75
N SER A 133 15.68 7.94 -2.69
CA SER A 133 14.69 9.00 -2.45
C SER A 133 13.29 8.42 -2.23
N ILE A 134 12.91 7.38 -2.96
CA ILE A 134 11.61 6.72 -2.81
C ILE A 134 11.55 5.94 -1.51
N ASP A 135 12.61 5.23 -1.15
CA ASP A 135 12.75 4.50 0.11
C ASP A 135 12.66 5.44 1.32
N ALA A 136 13.22 6.65 1.22
CA ALA A 136 13.06 7.67 2.26
C ALA A 136 11.59 8.06 2.48
N ARG A 137 10.77 8.12 1.42
CA ARG A 137 9.33 8.40 1.53
C ARG A 137 8.58 7.23 2.16
N LEU A 138 8.89 5.99 1.78
CA LEU A 138 8.34 4.80 2.43
C LEU A 138 8.73 4.73 3.91
N SER A 139 10.00 5.00 4.23
CA SER A 139 10.47 5.05 5.62
C SER A 139 9.69 6.08 6.45
N ALA A 140 9.45 7.27 5.90
CA ALA A 140 8.64 8.29 6.54
C ALA A 140 7.19 7.84 6.76
N ALA A 141 6.57 7.19 5.77
CA ALA A 141 5.22 6.65 5.88
C ALA A 141 5.12 5.56 6.96
N CYS A 142 6.10 4.65 7.01
CA CYS A 142 6.14 3.59 8.02
C CYS A 142 6.35 4.16 9.44
N ALA A 143 7.21 5.17 9.60
CA ALA A 143 7.42 5.83 10.88
C ALA A 143 6.16 6.58 11.35
N GLN A 144 5.51 7.29 10.44
CA GLN A 144 4.27 8.00 10.74
C GLN A 144 3.15 7.03 11.14
N ALA A 145 2.99 5.92 10.44
CA ALA A 145 1.97 4.91 10.75
C ALA A 145 2.11 4.35 12.18
N LYS A 146 3.33 4.19 12.67
CA LYS A 146 3.59 3.69 14.03
C LYS A 146 3.22 4.67 15.14
N THR A 147 3.16 5.95 14.84
CA THR A 147 2.86 7.02 15.81
C THR A 147 1.47 7.61 15.67
N ASN A 148 0.90 7.55 14.46
CA ASN A 148 -0.43 8.09 14.17
C ASN A 148 -1.52 7.36 14.95
N ALA A 149 -2.42 8.10 15.57
CA ALA A 149 -3.47 7.54 16.44
C ALA A 149 -4.40 6.55 15.73
N ALA A 150 -4.66 6.75 14.44
CA ALA A 150 -5.54 5.87 13.66
C ALA A 150 -4.83 4.63 13.12
N ASP A 151 -3.52 4.74 12.81
CA ASP A 151 -2.77 3.70 12.13
C ASP A 151 -1.96 2.80 13.07
N LYS A 152 -1.50 3.32 14.22
CA LYS A 152 -0.66 2.59 15.18
C LYS A 152 -1.25 1.28 15.69
N ASN A 153 -2.56 1.11 15.56
CA ASN A 153 -3.28 -0.11 15.93
C ASN A 153 -3.48 -1.08 14.75
N VAL A 154 -3.00 -0.73 13.56
CA VAL A 154 -2.96 -1.64 12.42
C VAL A 154 -1.72 -2.52 12.55
N THR A 155 -1.90 -3.84 12.57
CA THR A 155 -0.77 -4.76 12.54
C THR A 155 -0.29 -4.90 11.10
N VAL A 156 0.92 -4.45 10.84
CA VAL A 156 1.53 -4.48 9.50
C VAL A 156 2.51 -5.64 9.42
N TYR A 157 2.26 -6.53 8.46
CA TYR A 157 3.19 -7.56 8.02
C TYR A 157 3.88 -7.10 6.75
N THR A 158 5.17 -7.35 6.63
CA THR A 158 5.92 -7.12 5.39
C THR A 158 6.53 -8.42 4.90
N ILE A 159 6.40 -8.69 3.60
CA ILE A 159 6.92 -9.87 2.94
C ILE A 159 7.82 -9.41 1.80
N ARG A 160 9.10 -9.73 1.91
CA ARG A 160 10.09 -9.57 0.84
C ARG A 160 10.15 -10.87 0.05
N VAL A 161 9.98 -10.80 -1.26
CA VAL A 161 10.06 -11.95 -2.15
C VAL A 161 11.24 -11.74 -3.09
N ILE A 162 12.31 -12.54 -2.91
CA ILE A 162 13.52 -12.51 -3.72
C ILE A 162 14.30 -11.19 -3.57
N GLU A 163 13.74 -10.05 -4.00
CA GLU A 163 14.37 -8.74 -4.02
C GLU A 163 13.63 -7.70 -3.18
N GLY A 164 14.18 -6.49 -3.07
CA GLY A 164 13.65 -5.40 -2.25
C GLY A 164 14.53 -5.03 -1.07
N ASN A 165 14.42 -3.79 -0.59
CA ASN A 165 15.21 -3.28 0.52
C ASN A 165 14.79 -3.93 1.85
N GLU A 166 15.60 -4.90 2.28
CA GLU A 166 15.31 -5.71 3.49
C GLU A 166 15.24 -4.85 4.76
N ALA A 167 16.17 -3.93 4.96
CA ALA A 167 16.21 -3.09 6.15
C ALA A 167 14.97 -2.20 6.26
N LEU A 168 14.56 -1.63 5.13
CA LEU A 168 13.37 -0.80 5.04
C LEU A 168 12.09 -1.62 5.32
N LEU A 169 11.92 -2.78 4.69
CA LEU A 169 10.76 -3.63 4.91
C LEU A 169 10.67 -4.14 6.35
N LYS A 170 11.81 -4.48 6.97
CA LYS A 170 11.87 -4.77 8.42
C LYS A 170 11.42 -3.59 9.27
N SER A 171 11.84 -2.38 8.90
CA SER A 171 11.44 -1.17 9.63
C SER A 171 9.95 -0.84 9.46
N CYS A 172 9.32 -1.23 8.37
CA CYS A 172 7.90 -1.01 8.08
C CYS A 172 6.98 -2.03 8.78
N ALA A 173 7.47 -3.21 9.10
CA ALA A 173 6.72 -4.18 9.89
C ALA A 173 6.40 -3.61 11.28
N SER A 174 5.28 -4.04 11.88
CA SER A 174 4.89 -3.61 13.23
C SER A 174 5.94 -3.99 14.27
N ASP A 175 6.54 -5.18 14.12
CA ASP A 175 7.68 -5.66 14.88
C ASP A 175 8.47 -6.68 14.06
N ALA A 176 9.63 -7.12 14.56
CA ALA A 176 10.52 -8.04 13.85
C ALA A 176 9.88 -9.40 13.53
N SER A 177 8.89 -9.85 14.29
CA SER A 177 8.17 -11.11 14.05
C SER A 177 7.14 -11.01 12.90
N LYS A 178 6.90 -9.82 12.39
CA LYS A 178 5.97 -9.54 11.31
C LYS A 178 6.66 -9.31 9.97
N TYR A 179 7.98 -9.42 9.92
CA TYR A 179 8.75 -9.42 8.68
C TYR A 179 9.04 -10.84 8.22
N TYR A 180 8.84 -11.09 6.94
CA TYR A 180 9.17 -12.37 6.30
C TYR A 180 10.04 -12.13 5.08
N ASN A 181 11.07 -12.98 4.94
CA ASN A 181 11.91 -13.04 3.75
C ASN A 181 11.66 -14.37 3.04
N VAL A 182 11.31 -14.30 1.77
CA VAL A 182 10.98 -15.44 0.92
C VAL A 182 11.92 -15.41 -0.28
N THR A 183 12.67 -16.47 -0.46
CA THR A 183 13.71 -16.58 -1.50
C THR A 183 13.19 -17.11 -2.83
N ASP A 184 11.98 -17.64 -2.84
CA ASP A 184 11.28 -18.12 -4.02
C ASP A 184 9.75 -18.13 -3.79
N ALA A 185 8.97 -18.19 -4.86
CA ALA A 185 7.50 -18.10 -4.78
C ALA A 185 6.85 -19.23 -3.98
N SER A 186 7.48 -20.41 -3.85
CA SER A 186 6.94 -21.55 -3.09
C SER A 186 6.90 -21.28 -1.58
N GLY A 187 7.76 -20.38 -1.11
CA GLY A 187 7.80 -19.94 0.28
C GLY A 187 6.62 -19.05 0.70
N LEU A 188 5.84 -18.51 -0.24
CA LEU A 188 4.73 -17.61 0.08
C LEU A 188 3.58 -18.30 0.81
N GLN A 189 3.18 -19.48 0.36
CA GLN A 189 2.07 -20.21 0.98
C GLN A 189 2.31 -20.51 2.48
N PRO A 190 3.47 -21.04 2.90
CA PRO A 190 3.79 -21.19 4.33
C PRO A 190 3.76 -19.88 5.12
N VAL A 191 4.23 -18.77 4.53
CA VAL A 191 4.21 -17.45 5.18
C VAL A 191 2.78 -16.98 5.40
N PHE A 192 1.92 -17.02 4.37
CA PHE A 192 0.52 -16.68 4.53
C PHE A 192 -0.20 -17.52 5.57
N LYS A 193 0.09 -18.82 5.63
CA LYS A 193 -0.44 -19.72 6.67
C LYS A 193 -0.04 -19.25 8.07
N LYS A 194 1.24 -18.93 8.30
CA LYS A 194 1.72 -18.40 9.58
C LYS A 194 1.04 -17.08 9.96
N ILE A 195 0.85 -16.18 9.00
CA ILE A 195 0.14 -14.90 9.22
C ILE A 195 -1.31 -15.19 9.65
N LEU A 196 -2.02 -16.06 8.93
CA LEU A 196 -3.40 -16.43 9.27
C LEU A 196 -3.50 -17.04 10.67
N GLU A 197 -2.61 -17.95 11.03
CA GLU A 197 -2.56 -18.53 12.39
C GLU A 197 -2.32 -17.47 13.45
N SER A 198 -1.44 -16.49 13.18
CA SER A 198 -1.21 -15.35 14.07
C SER A 198 -2.45 -14.47 14.25
N ILE A 199 -3.17 -14.19 13.16
CA ILE A 199 -4.42 -13.42 13.19
C ILE A 199 -5.51 -14.15 13.98
N GLN A 200 -5.64 -15.46 13.79
CA GLN A 200 -6.62 -16.28 14.50
C GLN A 200 -6.35 -16.30 16.01
N LYS A 201 -5.10 -16.42 16.43
CA LYS A 201 -4.72 -16.36 17.86
C LYS A 201 -5.14 -15.06 18.52
N VAL A 202 -4.95 -13.92 17.85
CA VAL A 202 -5.37 -12.60 18.37
C VAL A 202 -6.89 -12.53 18.58
N ARG A 203 -7.68 -13.19 17.74
CA ARG A 203 -9.15 -13.23 17.85
C ARG A 203 -9.65 -14.10 19.04
N LEU A 204 -8.86 -15.06 19.45
CA LEU A 204 -9.22 -15.97 20.57
C LEU A 204 -8.83 -15.42 21.95
N THR A 205 -7.94 -14.43 22.00
CA THR A 205 -7.41 -13.86 23.25
C THR A 205 -7.94 -12.46 23.56
N SER A 206 -8.78 -11.91 22.71
CA SER A 206 -9.45 -10.62 22.88
C SER A 206 -10.95 -10.81 23.14
#